data_bce01775e813801481a2d0c8537d34e2
#
_entry.id   bce01775e813801481a2d0c8537d34e2
#
_cell.length_a   1.000
_cell.length_b   1.000
_cell.length_c   1.000
_cell.angle_alpha   90.00
_cell.angle_beta   90.00
_cell.angle_gamma   90.00
#
_symmetry.space_group_name_H-M   'P 1'
#
loop_
_entity.id
_entity.type
_entity.pdbx_description
1 polymer ?
#
loop_
_entity_poly.entity_id
_entity_poly.type
_entity_poly.pdbx_seq_one_letter_code
_entity_poly.pdbx_strand_id
1 'polypeptide(L)'
;MGKYKKYIWMAGLCCALPLTVSGQQVEPLTGADRLFNEGRELFLRQDYAAARQTLVRYTRQAGEKAWADEVDYMLACTAYELKMPDCREVLSDYLEAHPESRYRNRVQALIGASYFSEEKYMETIATLKGCDISLLSDEERDASALRMGTSYLKVGKLQDAAFWFAVLKETSKDFHNDAVYNLAYIDYVQQKYDTALQGFREVQDDRTFQKLA
;
A
#
# COMPACT_ATOMS: atom_id res chain seq x y z
N MET A 1 -19.54 65.17 -69.42
CA MET A 1 -18.59 64.02 -69.28
C MET A 1 -18.32 63.85 -67.82
N GLY A 2 -18.84 62.83 -67.15
CA GLY A 2 -18.62 62.60 -65.75
C GLY A 2 -19.29 61.30 -65.34
N LYS A 3 -18.48 60.32 -65.12
CA LYS A 3 -18.84 58.91 -64.83
C LYS A 3 -19.38 58.74 -63.44
N TYR A 4 -20.59 58.23 -63.26
CA TYR A 4 -21.14 57.81 -61.98
C TYR A 4 -20.62 56.45 -61.61
N LYS A 5 -19.88 56.35 -60.51
CA LYS A 5 -19.52 55.10 -59.86
C LYS A 5 -20.66 54.64 -58.94
N LYS A 6 -21.21 53.46 -59.24
CA LYS A 6 -22.17 52.74 -58.42
C LYS A 6 -21.41 52.09 -57.19
N TYR A 7 -21.76 52.47 -56.03
CA TYR A 7 -21.33 51.76 -54.80
C TYR A 7 -22.32 50.62 -54.50
N ILE A 8 -21.85 49.43 -54.63
CA ILE A 8 -22.59 48.21 -54.24
C ILE A 8 -22.36 48.03 -52.73
N TRP A 9 -23.42 48.13 -51.94
CA TRP A 9 -23.42 47.74 -50.56
C TRP A 9 -23.49 46.22 -50.46
N MET A 10 -22.39 45.59 -50.06
CA MET A 10 -22.41 44.22 -49.57
C MET A 10 -22.88 44.21 -48.14
N ALA A 11 -24.10 43.80 -47.89
CA ALA A 11 -24.61 43.47 -46.59
C ALA A 11 -23.97 42.17 -46.11
N GLY A 12 -23.00 42.27 -45.22
CA GLY A 12 -22.40 41.13 -44.53
C GLY A 12 -23.41 40.50 -43.60
N LEU A 13 -23.88 39.30 -43.97
CA LEU A 13 -24.72 38.45 -43.13
C LEU A 13 -23.85 37.84 -42.04
N CYS A 14 -23.79 38.46 -40.85
CA CYS A 14 -23.21 37.85 -39.65
C CYS A 14 -24.11 36.71 -39.21
N CYS A 15 -23.80 35.47 -39.63
CA CYS A 15 -24.33 34.26 -39.02
C CYS A 15 -23.73 34.13 -37.59
N ALA A 16 -24.42 34.65 -36.59
CA ALA A 16 -24.17 34.34 -35.23
C ALA A 16 -24.56 32.88 -34.98
N LEU A 17 -23.57 31.96 -35.04
CA LEU A 17 -23.74 30.60 -34.56
C LEU A 17 -23.88 30.66 -33.02
N PRO A 18 -24.96 30.13 -32.45
CA PRO A 18 -25.04 30.00 -31.02
C PRO A 18 -23.98 28.99 -30.58
N LEU A 19 -22.95 29.46 -29.87
CA LEU A 19 -22.06 28.58 -29.09
C LEU A 19 -22.92 27.95 -28.03
N THR A 20 -23.49 26.79 -28.33
CA THR A 20 -24.03 25.92 -27.27
C THR A 20 -22.83 25.44 -26.43
N VAL A 21 -22.52 26.14 -25.39
CA VAL A 21 -21.71 25.62 -24.30
C VAL A 21 -22.50 24.47 -23.73
N SER A 22 -22.19 23.25 -24.18
CA SER A 22 -22.60 22.05 -23.48
C SER A 22 -21.94 22.09 -22.11
N GLY A 23 -22.62 22.71 -21.15
CA GLY A 23 -22.27 22.53 -19.76
C GLY A 23 -22.32 21.03 -19.51
N GLN A 24 -21.17 20.43 -19.20
CA GLN A 24 -21.17 19.07 -18.66
C GLN A 24 -22.07 19.12 -17.44
N GLN A 25 -23.26 18.56 -17.55
CA GLN A 25 -24.11 18.31 -16.39
C GLN A 25 -23.32 17.30 -15.54
N VAL A 26 -22.65 17.82 -14.50
CA VAL A 26 -22.12 16.99 -13.44
C VAL A 26 -23.33 16.32 -12.84
N GLU A 27 -23.53 15.03 -13.13
CA GLU A 27 -24.61 14.28 -12.47
C GLU A 27 -24.46 14.43 -10.95
N PRO A 28 -25.55 14.78 -10.27
CA PRO A 28 -25.47 14.95 -8.82
C PRO A 28 -25.07 13.58 -8.21
N LEU A 29 -24.01 13.57 -7.41
CA LEU A 29 -23.55 12.39 -6.70
C LEU A 29 -24.72 11.72 -5.99
N THR A 30 -24.91 10.43 -6.24
CA THR A 30 -25.91 9.63 -5.53
C THR A 30 -25.60 9.58 -4.05
N GLY A 31 -26.56 9.17 -3.22
CA GLY A 31 -26.30 8.95 -1.80
C GLY A 31 -25.20 7.93 -1.54
N ALA A 32 -25.10 6.92 -2.41
CA ALA A 32 -24.04 5.90 -2.37
C ALA A 32 -22.68 6.50 -2.73
N ASP A 33 -22.57 7.31 -3.79
CA ASP A 33 -21.30 7.93 -4.19
C ASP A 33 -20.73 8.84 -3.08
N ARG A 34 -21.61 9.54 -2.35
CA ARG A 34 -21.18 10.35 -1.20
C ARG A 34 -20.61 9.49 -0.09
N LEU A 35 -21.25 8.36 0.23
CA LEU A 35 -20.74 7.42 1.24
C LEU A 35 -19.40 6.80 0.82
N PHE A 36 -19.24 6.47 -0.45
CA PHE A 36 -17.97 5.97 -0.97
C PHE A 36 -16.85 7.00 -0.80
N ASN A 37 -17.08 8.24 -1.27
CA ASN A 37 -16.09 9.29 -1.17
C ASN A 37 -15.75 9.64 0.29
N GLU A 38 -16.74 9.72 1.17
CA GLU A 38 -16.55 9.95 2.61
C GLU A 38 -15.74 8.81 3.24
N GLY A 39 -16.11 7.55 2.98
CA GLY A 39 -15.42 6.39 3.51
C GLY A 39 -13.97 6.30 3.04
N ARG A 40 -13.72 6.61 1.77
CA ARG A 40 -12.37 6.68 1.18
C ARG A 40 -11.54 7.80 1.80
N GLU A 41 -12.12 8.98 2.01
CA GLU A 41 -11.42 10.10 2.65
C GLU A 41 -11.04 9.77 4.09
N LEU A 42 -11.95 9.17 4.86
CA LEU A 42 -11.68 8.72 6.22
C LEU A 42 -10.58 7.65 6.25
N PHE A 43 -10.60 6.72 5.30
CA PHE A 43 -9.55 5.71 5.16
C PHE A 43 -8.18 6.33 4.89
N LEU A 44 -8.10 7.30 3.96
CA LEU A 44 -6.85 8.01 3.66
C LEU A 44 -6.33 8.83 4.84
N ARG A 45 -7.21 9.30 5.71
CA ARG A 45 -6.85 9.96 6.97
C ARG A 45 -6.52 9.00 8.11
N GLN A 46 -6.54 7.69 7.83
CA GLN A 46 -6.32 6.63 8.82
C GLN A 46 -7.38 6.59 9.95
N ASP A 47 -8.53 7.21 9.75
CA ASP A 47 -9.68 7.04 10.65
C ASP A 47 -10.42 5.75 10.29
N TYR A 48 -9.78 4.63 10.57
CA TYR A 48 -10.22 3.32 10.12
C TYR A 48 -11.58 2.89 10.69
N ALA A 49 -11.90 3.31 11.92
CA ALA A 49 -13.18 2.98 12.55
C ALA A 49 -14.35 3.69 11.83
N ALA A 50 -14.23 4.98 11.58
CA ALA A 50 -15.23 5.76 10.85
C ALA A 50 -15.29 5.35 9.37
N ALA A 51 -14.13 5.11 8.75
CA ALA A 51 -14.05 4.61 7.37
C ALA A 51 -14.84 3.31 7.20
N ARG A 52 -14.58 2.31 8.07
CA ARG A 52 -15.28 1.03 8.04
C ARG A 52 -16.78 1.18 8.20
N GLN A 53 -17.23 1.99 9.17
CA GLN A 53 -18.65 2.24 9.40
C GLN A 53 -19.31 2.83 8.15
N THR A 54 -18.68 3.82 7.53
CA THR A 54 -19.18 4.49 6.34
C THR A 54 -19.20 3.57 5.12
N LEU A 55 -18.12 2.80 4.90
CA LEU A 55 -18.04 1.82 3.81
C LEU A 55 -19.05 0.68 3.95
N VAL A 56 -19.31 0.19 5.16
CA VAL A 56 -20.38 -0.79 5.41
C VAL A 56 -21.76 -0.22 5.10
N ARG A 57 -21.99 1.08 5.37
CA ARG A 57 -23.23 1.75 4.95
C ARG A 57 -23.32 1.84 3.42
N TYR A 58 -22.21 2.15 2.76
CA TYR A 58 -22.13 2.13 1.30
C TYR A 58 -22.53 0.77 0.73
N THR A 59 -21.96 -0.33 1.21
CA THR A 59 -22.26 -1.68 0.70
C THR A 59 -23.72 -2.08 0.82
N ARG A 60 -24.45 -1.51 1.79
CA ARG A 60 -25.89 -1.73 1.98
C ARG A 60 -26.77 -0.92 1.03
N GLN A 61 -26.27 0.23 0.55
CA GLN A 61 -27.03 1.17 -0.28
C GLN A 61 -26.71 1.07 -1.76
N ALA A 62 -25.48 0.74 -2.08
CA ALA A 62 -24.97 0.65 -3.44
C ALA A 62 -25.32 -0.70 -4.06
N GLY A 63 -26.43 -0.96 -4.62
CA GLY A 63 -26.84 -2.19 -5.28
C GLY A 63 -25.70 -2.98 -5.96
N GLU A 64 -25.69 -3.14 -7.28
CA GLU A 64 -24.54 -3.71 -8.00
C GLU A 64 -23.33 -2.77 -7.95
N LYS A 65 -22.22 -3.29 -7.51
CA LYS A 65 -21.05 -2.67 -6.91
C LYS A 65 -20.13 -1.98 -7.91
N ALA A 66 -20.31 -0.69 -8.15
CA ALA A 66 -19.42 0.07 -9.04
C ALA A 66 -17.95 0.10 -8.56
N TRP A 67 -17.70 0.01 -7.25
CA TRP A 67 -16.37 0.14 -6.63
C TRP A 67 -16.02 -1.06 -5.74
N ALA A 68 -16.49 -2.27 -6.11
CA ALA A 68 -16.37 -3.47 -5.26
C ALA A 68 -14.93 -3.74 -4.82
N ASP A 69 -13.97 -3.78 -5.76
CA ASP A 69 -12.56 -4.06 -5.47
C ASP A 69 -11.98 -3.04 -4.47
N GLU A 70 -12.18 -1.73 -4.70
CA GLU A 70 -11.61 -0.70 -3.83
C GLU A 70 -12.28 -0.67 -2.44
N VAL A 71 -13.59 -0.89 -2.38
CA VAL A 71 -14.34 -0.93 -1.12
C VAL A 71 -13.98 -2.16 -0.30
N ASP A 72 -13.96 -3.34 -0.93
CA ASP A 72 -13.62 -4.59 -0.26
C ASP A 72 -12.16 -4.55 0.23
N TYR A 73 -11.25 -3.97 -0.56
CA TYR A 73 -9.86 -3.68 -0.15
C TYR A 73 -9.81 -2.80 1.10
N MET A 74 -10.50 -1.64 1.10
CA MET A 74 -10.50 -0.76 2.25
C MET A 74 -11.11 -1.42 3.48
N LEU A 75 -12.19 -2.20 3.32
CA LEU A 75 -12.80 -2.97 4.41
C LEU A 75 -11.83 -4.02 4.98
N ALA A 76 -11.09 -4.72 4.13
CA ALA A 76 -10.09 -5.70 4.55
C ALA A 76 -8.92 -5.03 5.30
N CYS A 77 -8.40 -3.91 4.77
CA CYS A 77 -7.38 -3.12 5.47
C CYS A 77 -7.87 -2.60 6.82
N THR A 78 -9.10 -2.06 6.90
CA THR A 78 -9.63 -1.58 8.19
C THR A 78 -9.79 -2.70 9.22
N ALA A 79 -10.09 -3.92 8.80
CA ALA A 79 -10.14 -5.07 9.70
C ALA A 79 -8.77 -5.36 10.32
N TYR A 80 -7.70 -5.27 9.52
CA TYR A 80 -6.32 -5.44 10.00
C TYR A 80 -5.89 -4.31 10.94
N GLU A 81 -6.10 -3.05 10.54
CA GLU A 81 -5.67 -1.88 11.33
C GLU A 81 -6.41 -1.78 12.67
N LEU A 82 -7.68 -2.17 12.70
CA LEU A 82 -8.49 -2.25 13.93
C LEU A 82 -8.21 -3.51 14.76
N LYS A 83 -7.30 -4.37 14.30
CA LYS A 83 -6.94 -5.64 14.97
C LYS A 83 -8.16 -6.52 15.24
N MET A 84 -9.07 -6.59 14.27
CA MET A 84 -10.24 -7.46 14.38
C MET A 84 -9.82 -8.93 14.44
N PRO A 85 -10.49 -9.76 15.25
CA PRO A 85 -10.12 -11.17 15.40
C PRO A 85 -10.13 -11.97 14.10
N ASP A 86 -11.04 -11.62 13.19
CA ASP A 86 -11.25 -12.23 11.86
C ASP A 86 -10.47 -11.53 10.73
N CYS A 87 -9.58 -10.58 11.04
CA CYS A 87 -8.92 -9.75 10.02
C CYS A 87 -8.22 -10.57 8.94
N ARG A 88 -7.61 -11.70 9.30
CA ARG A 88 -6.90 -12.55 8.35
C ARG A 88 -7.85 -13.31 7.42
N GLU A 89 -9.00 -13.74 7.92
CA GLU A 89 -10.07 -14.33 7.11
C GLU A 89 -10.60 -13.30 6.10
N VAL A 90 -10.92 -12.09 6.55
CA VAL A 90 -11.38 -10.99 5.68
C VAL A 90 -10.35 -10.63 4.61
N LEU A 91 -9.06 -10.61 4.95
CA LEU A 91 -7.96 -10.38 3.99
C LEU A 91 -7.86 -11.53 2.97
N SER A 92 -8.05 -12.78 3.41
CA SER A 92 -8.00 -13.95 2.53
C SER A 92 -9.20 -13.99 1.58
N ASP A 93 -10.41 -13.72 2.10
CA ASP A 93 -11.63 -13.62 1.30
C ASP A 93 -11.50 -12.55 0.20
N TYR A 94 -10.85 -11.42 0.53
CA TYR A 94 -10.53 -10.41 -0.47
C TYR A 94 -9.67 -10.95 -1.60
N LEU A 95 -8.58 -11.68 -1.29
CA LEU A 95 -7.69 -12.25 -2.31
C LEU A 95 -8.39 -13.27 -3.21
N GLU A 96 -9.36 -14.03 -2.65
CA GLU A 96 -10.16 -14.99 -3.40
C GLU A 96 -11.19 -14.29 -4.31
N ALA A 97 -11.82 -13.23 -3.82
CA ALA A 97 -12.81 -12.46 -4.56
C ALA A 97 -12.19 -11.58 -5.67
N HIS A 98 -10.96 -11.11 -5.48
CA HIS A 98 -10.28 -10.17 -6.37
C HIS A 98 -8.85 -10.64 -6.75
N PRO A 99 -8.70 -11.78 -7.45
CA PRO A 99 -7.38 -12.39 -7.73
C PRO A 99 -6.47 -11.51 -8.60
N GLU A 100 -7.06 -10.66 -9.46
CA GLU A 100 -6.35 -9.77 -10.39
C GLU A 100 -6.26 -8.32 -9.87
N SER A 101 -6.63 -8.06 -8.62
CA SER A 101 -6.60 -6.72 -8.06
C SER A 101 -5.20 -6.15 -7.97
N ARG A 102 -5.08 -4.85 -8.25
CA ARG A 102 -3.86 -4.07 -8.00
C ARG A 102 -3.44 -4.03 -6.53
N TYR A 103 -4.36 -4.29 -5.61
CA TYR A 103 -4.11 -4.29 -4.18
C TYR A 103 -3.63 -5.65 -3.64
N ARG A 104 -3.60 -6.69 -4.50
CA ARG A 104 -3.26 -8.06 -4.13
C ARG A 104 -1.98 -8.15 -3.29
N ASN A 105 -0.87 -7.57 -3.76
CA ASN A 105 0.42 -7.65 -3.06
C ASN A 105 0.37 -6.98 -1.69
N ARG A 106 -0.32 -5.85 -1.57
CA ARG A 106 -0.49 -5.16 -0.30
C ARG A 106 -1.29 -5.99 0.71
N VAL A 107 -2.41 -6.56 0.28
CA VAL A 107 -3.22 -7.45 1.13
C VAL A 107 -2.43 -8.67 1.55
N GLN A 108 -1.67 -9.27 0.63
CA GLN A 108 -0.80 -10.40 0.95
C GLN A 108 0.30 -10.03 1.96
N ALA A 109 0.88 -8.83 1.85
CA ALA A 109 1.82 -8.31 2.84
C ALA A 109 1.18 -8.12 4.23
N LEU A 110 -0.08 -7.68 4.31
CA LEU A 110 -0.83 -7.57 5.56
C LEU A 110 -1.11 -8.94 6.20
N ILE A 111 -1.44 -9.96 5.40
CA ILE A 111 -1.58 -11.34 5.90
C ILE A 111 -0.24 -11.82 6.47
N GLY A 112 0.86 -11.60 5.76
CA GLY A 112 2.21 -11.94 6.23
C GLY A 112 2.55 -11.21 7.54
N ALA A 113 2.20 -9.93 7.64
CA ALA A 113 2.40 -9.14 8.85
C ALA A 113 1.54 -9.66 10.04
N SER A 114 0.31 -10.12 9.77
CA SER A 114 -0.54 -10.75 10.79
C SER A 114 0.06 -12.04 11.31
N TYR A 115 0.57 -12.91 10.45
CA TYR A 115 1.28 -14.13 10.88
C TYR A 115 2.54 -13.81 11.67
N PHE A 116 3.31 -12.80 11.22
CA PHE A 116 4.53 -12.37 11.91
C PHE A 116 4.26 -11.89 13.33
N SER A 117 3.18 -11.13 13.55
CA SER A 117 2.79 -10.64 14.88
C SER A 117 2.40 -11.75 15.87
N GLU A 118 2.01 -12.91 15.33
CA GLU A 118 1.71 -14.13 16.11
C GLU A 118 2.93 -15.08 16.20
N GLU A 119 4.12 -14.64 15.78
CA GLU A 119 5.35 -15.43 15.72
C GLU A 119 5.25 -16.70 14.85
N LYS A 120 4.30 -16.73 13.93
CA LYS A 120 4.10 -17.80 12.94
C LYS A 120 5.05 -17.61 11.76
N TYR A 121 6.34 -17.82 12.00
CA TYR A 121 7.40 -17.46 11.04
C TYR A 121 7.37 -18.27 9.75
N MET A 122 6.97 -19.55 9.80
CA MET A 122 6.86 -20.38 8.60
C MET A 122 5.72 -19.90 7.69
N GLU A 123 4.57 -19.55 8.27
CA GLU A 123 3.42 -19.01 7.56
C GLU A 123 3.73 -17.62 7.01
N THR A 124 4.46 -16.78 7.75
CA THR A 124 4.96 -15.50 7.27
C THR A 124 5.80 -15.66 6.01
N ILE A 125 6.78 -16.58 6.03
CA ILE A 125 7.64 -16.87 4.89
C ILE A 125 6.81 -17.40 3.71
N ALA A 126 5.90 -18.34 3.94
CA ALA A 126 5.06 -18.91 2.89
C ALA A 126 4.19 -17.83 2.22
N THR A 127 3.59 -16.95 3.02
CA THR A 127 2.73 -15.87 2.52
C THR A 127 3.54 -14.84 1.74
N LEU A 128 4.63 -14.32 2.30
CA LEU A 128 5.42 -13.26 1.68
C LEU A 128 6.21 -13.73 0.45
N LYS A 129 6.51 -15.02 0.30
CA LYS A 129 7.07 -15.58 -0.94
C LYS A 129 6.16 -15.44 -2.15
N GLY A 130 4.85 -15.43 -1.95
CA GLY A 130 3.88 -15.22 -3.01
C GLY A 130 3.59 -13.75 -3.31
N CYS A 131 4.19 -12.82 -2.55
CA CYS A 131 4.02 -11.38 -2.70
C CYS A 131 5.16 -10.79 -3.54
N ASP A 132 4.82 -10.07 -4.60
CA ASP A 132 5.81 -9.21 -5.27
C ASP A 132 5.98 -7.92 -4.47
N ILE A 133 6.94 -7.93 -3.54
CA ILE A 133 7.20 -6.78 -2.67
C ILE A 133 7.72 -5.55 -3.42
N SER A 134 8.19 -5.69 -4.67
CA SER A 134 8.63 -4.55 -5.48
C SER A 134 7.49 -3.63 -5.92
N LEU A 135 6.26 -4.13 -5.87
CA LEU A 135 5.03 -3.40 -6.17
C LEU A 135 4.42 -2.69 -4.94
N LEU A 136 5.04 -2.83 -3.77
CA LEU A 136 4.65 -2.15 -2.54
C LEU A 136 5.28 -0.75 -2.46
N SER A 137 4.76 0.10 -1.57
CA SER A 137 5.46 1.33 -1.19
C SER A 137 6.82 1.00 -0.54
N ASP A 138 7.74 1.96 -0.54
CA ASP A 138 9.08 1.76 0.04
C ASP A 138 8.99 1.29 1.50
N GLU A 139 8.12 1.89 2.30
CA GLU A 139 7.90 1.52 3.70
C GLU A 139 7.36 0.09 3.83
N GLU A 140 6.34 -0.27 3.05
CA GLU A 140 5.73 -1.61 3.10
C GLU A 140 6.69 -2.69 2.59
N ARG A 141 7.48 -2.39 1.56
CA ARG A 141 8.52 -3.27 1.02
C ARG A 141 9.58 -3.54 2.07
N ASP A 142 10.12 -2.50 2.68
CA ASP A 142 11.19 -2.61 3.66
C ASP A 142 10.70 -3.34 4.92
N ALA A 143 9.48 -3.05 5.39
CA ALA A 143 8.87 -3.78 6.49
C ALA A 143 8.64 -5.26 6.15
N SER A 144 8.26 -5.59 4.91
CA SER A 144 8.09 -6.96 4.45
C SER A 144 9.43 -7.70 4.36
N ALA A 145 10.47 -7.04 3.86
CA ALA A 145 11.83 -7.59 3.81
C ALA A 145 12.39 -7.85 5.23
N LEU A 146 12.16 -6.94 6.18
CA LEU A 146 12.53 -7.14 7.58
C LEU A 146 11.83 -8.37 8.18
N ARG A 147 10.51 -8.51 7.95
CA ARG A 147 9.75 -9.69 8.40
C ARG A 147 10.27 -10.97 7.80
N MET A 148 10.63 -10.96 6.50
CA MET A 148 11.25 -12.12 5.83
C MET A 148 12.59 -12.49 6.46
N GLY A 149 13.52 -11.53 6.61
CA GLY A 149 14.82 -11.74 7.21
C GLY A 149 14.71 -12.29 8.63
N THR A 150 13.86 -11.65 9.46
CA THR A 150 13.63 -12.07 10.84
C THR A 150 12.99 -13.46 10.91
N SER A 151 12.00 -13.75 10.07
CA SER A 151 11.34 -15.05 10.05
C SER A 151 12.31 -16.17 9.65
N TYR A 152 13.15 -15.95 8.63
CA TYR A 152 14.20 -16.90 8.25
C TYR A 152 15.22 -17.11 9.37
N LEU A 153 15.62 -16.03 10.07
CA LEU A 153 16.53 -16.14 11.21
C LEU A 153 15.92 -16.97 12.34
N LYS A 154 14.65 -16.74 12.67
CA LYS A 154 13.92 -17.47 13.72
C LYS A 154 13.74 -18.96 13.42
N VAL A 155 13.61 -19.33 12.14
CA VAL A 155 13.53 -20.74 11.72
C VAL A 155 14.89 -21.35 11.41
N GLY A 156 16.00 -20.64 11.72
CA GLY A 156 17.37 -21.17 11.59
C GLY A 156 17.93 -21.19 10.16
N LYS A 157 17.27 -20.55 9.20
CA LYS A 157 17.72 -20.44 7.80
C LYS A 157 18.62 -19.22 7.62
N LEU A 158 19.83 -19.29 8.17
CA LEU A 158 20.74 -18.15 8.29
C LEU A 158 21.13 -17.52 6.94
N GLN A 159 21.27 -18.30 5.88
CA GLN A 159 21.65 -17.79 4.55
C GLN A 159 20.50 -16.98 3.91
N ASP A 160 19.26 -17.50 4.00
CA ASP A 160 18.09 -16.79 3.51
C ASP A 160 17.86 -15.49 4.32
N ALA A 161 18.08 -15.55 5.64
CA ALA A 161 18.00 -14.38 6.51
C ALA A 161 19.03 -13.31 6.12
N ALA A 162 20.29 -13.71 5.92
CA ALA A 162 21.38 -12.83 5.52
C ALA A 162 21.09 -12.15 4.18
N PHE A 163 20.48 -12.85 3.23
CA PHE A 163 20.07 -12.25 1.95
C PHE A 163 19.11 -11.07 2.16
N TRP A 164 18.06 -11.26 2.95
CA TRP A 164 17.07 -10.23 3.19
C TRP A 164 17.62 -9.03 3.98
N PHE A 165 18.45 -9.28 4.98
CA PHE A 165 19.11 -8.20 5.72
C PHE A 165 20.15 -7.47 4.87
N ALA A 166 20.86 -8.16 3.96
CA ALA A 166 21.77 -7.48 3.04
C ALA A 166 21.02 -6.55 2.09
N VAL A 167 19.86 -6.96 1.57
CA VAL A 167 18.99 -6.08 0.77
C VAL A 167 18.57 -4.85 1.58
N LEU A 168 18.08 -5.04 2.81
CA LEU A 168 17.64 -3.94 3.67
C LEU A 168 18.79 -2.97 4.01
N LYS A 169 19.99 -3.49 4.27
CA LYS A 169 21.17 -2.67 4.55
C LYS A 169 21.44 -1.67 3.42
N GLU A 170 21.25 -2.09 2.17
CA GLU A 170 21.54 -1.26 0.99
C GLU A 170 20.36 -0.36 0.59
N THR A 171 19.11 -0.77 0.85
CA THR A 171 17.94 -0.09 0.29
C THR A 171 17.17 0.74 1.30
N SER A 172 17.21 0.39 2.58
CA SER A 172 16.41 1.03 3.61
C SER A 172 17.26 1.95 4.49
N LYS A 173 16.78 3.18 4.71
CA LYS A 173 17.38 4.08 5.70
C LYS A 173 16.88 3.76 7.11
N ASP A 174 15.60 3.47 7.22
CA ASP A 174 14.94 3.28 8.52
C ASP A 174 15.32 1.96 9.18
N PHE A 175 15.54 0.90 8.38
CA PHE A 175 15.93 -0.43 8.87
C PHE A 175 17.40 -0.78 8.62
N HIS A 176 18.23 0.20 8.23
CA HIS A 176 19.66 -0.03 7.99
C HIS A 176 20.35 -0.63 9.21
N ASN A 177 20.19 0.00 10.36
CA ASN A 177 20.84 -0.46 11.60
C ASN A 177 20.31 -1.81 12.08
N ASP A 178 19.00 -2.06 11.93
CA ASP A 178 18.42 -3.39 12.19
C ASP A 178 19.06 -4.46 11.31
N ALA A 179 19.25 -4.14 10.03
CA ALA A 179 19.88 -5.06 9.07
C ALA A 179 21.33 -5.33 9.42
N VAL A 180 22.12 -4.29 9.73
CA VAL A 180 23.52 -4.42 10.13
C VAL A 180 23.65 -5.27 11.40
N TYR A 181 22.83 -5.00 12.41
CA TYR A 181 22.82 -5.78 13.65
C TYR A 181 22.52 -7.25 13.39
N ASN A 182 21.49 -7.57 12.62
CA ASN A 182 21.11 -8.96 12.34
C ASN A 182 22.15 -9.67 11.47
N LEU A 183 22.81 -9.00 10.53
CA LEU A 183 23.94 -9.56 9.79
C LEU A 183 25.11 -9.88 10.73
N ALA A 184 25.46 -8.96 11.62
CA ALA A 184 26.51 -9.19 12.61
C ALA A 184 26.15 -10.36 13.55
N TYR A 185 24.88 -10.48 13.95
CA TYR A 185 24.41 -11.62 14.74
C TYR A 185 24.53 -12.96 13.97
N ILE A 186 24.19 -12.97 12.69
CA ILE A 186 24.36 -14.15 11.83
C ILE A 186 25.85 -14.54 11.73
N ASP A 187 26.75 -13.57 11.54
CA ASP A 187 28.19 -13.82 11.52
C ASP A 187 28.69 -14.37 12.85
N TYR A 188 28.20 -13.85 13.98
CA TYR A 188 28.50 -14.36 15.30
C TYR A 188 28.08 -15.83 15.46
N VAL A 189 26.85 -16.18 15.05
CA VAL A 189 26.36 -17.57 15.11
C VAL A 189 27.18 -18.48 14.22
N GLN A 190 27.70 -17.97 13.09
CA GLN A 190 28.61 -18.70 12.19
C GLN A 190 30.08 -18.70 12.65
N GLN A 191 30.37 -18.20 13.86
CA GLN A 191 31.72 -18.10 14.43
C GLN A 191 32.69 -17.19 13.66
N LYS A 192 32.16 -16.27 12.84
CA LYS A 192 32.93 -15.22 12.15
C LYS A 192 33.07 -14.00 13.06
N TYR A 193 33.81 -14.14 14.14
CA TYR A 193 33.80 -13.16 15.22
C TYR A 193 34.33 -11.79 14.84
N ASP A 194 35.32 -11.70 13.95
CA ASP A 194 35.91 -10.42 13.51
C ASP A 194 34.91 -9.59 12.71
N THR A 195 34.17 -10.21 11.81
CA THR A 195 33.13 -9.54 11.01
C THR A 195 31.92 -9.18 11.86
N ALA A 196 31.52 -10.06 12.77
CA ALA A 196 30.45 -9.81 13.73
C ALA A 196 30.78 -8.56 14.61
N LEU A 197 32.01 -8.51 15.15
CA LEU A 197 32.46 -7.38 15.99
C LEU A 197 32.44 -6.06 15.20
N GLN A 198 32.84 -6.10 13.94
CA GLN A 198 32.81 -4.91 13.07
C GLN A 198 31.38 -4.42 12.89
N GLY A 199 30.43 -5.32 12.56
CA GLY A 199 29.04 -4.94 12.38
C GLY A 199 28.36 -4.43 13.68
N PHE A 200 28.63 -5.04 14.83
CA PHE A 200 28.12 -4.53 16.10
C PHE A 200 28.68 -3.15 16.46
N ARG A 201 29.95 -2.86 16.10
CA ARG A 201 30.53 -1.52 16.30
C ARG A 201 29.89 -0.48 15.38
N GLU A 202 29.47 -0.85 14.19
CA GLU A 202 28.80 0.07 13.25
C GLU A 202 27.49 0.62 13.84
N VAL A 203 26.77 -0.17 14.67
CA VAL A 203 25.49 0.22 15.25
C VAL A 203 25.55 0.51 16.77
N GLN A 204 26.75 0.53 17.35
CA GLN A 204 26.93 0.71 18.80
C GLN A 204 26.37 2.03 19.36
N ASP A 205 26.31 3.08 18.56
CA ASP A 205 25.81 4.38 18.97
C ASP A 205 24.29 4.51 18.82
N ASP A 206 23.62 3.52 18.22
CA ASP A 206 22.17 3.47 18.14
C ASP A 206 21.59 3.06 19.50
N ARG A 207 20.77 3.93 20.09
CA ARG A 207 20.13 3.70 21.40
C ARG A 207 19.28 2.43 21.47
N THR A 208 18.78 1.96 20.34
CA THR A 208 17.97 0.74 20.24
C THR A 208 18.82 -0.48 20.59
N PHE A 209 20.09 -0.51 20.16
CA PHE A 209 21.00 -1.65 20.31
C PHE A 209 21.89 -1.57 21.55
N GLN A 210 22.09 -0.37 22.13
CA GLN A 210 22.90 -0.18 23.36
C GLN A 210 22.41 -1.02 24.55
N LYS A 211 21.15 -1.45 24.57
CA LYS A 211 20.58 -2.27 25.65
C LYS A 211 20.78 -3.77 25.44
N LEU A 212 21.27 -4.18 24.27
CA LEU A 212 21.46 -5.59 23.88
C LEU A 212 22.94 -6.01 23.92
N ALA A 213 23.85 -5.07 24.08
CA ALA A 213 25.30 -5.26 24.24
C ALA A 213 25.67 -5.33 25.74
#